data_0e8d5db09901ba474e26025327926af9
#
_entry.id   0e8d5db09901ba474e26025327926af9
#
_cell.length_a   1.000
_cell.length_b   1.000
_cell.length_c   1.000
_cell.angle_alpha   90.00
_cell.angle_beta   90.00
_cell.angle_gamma   90.00
#
_symmetry.space_group_name_H-M   'P 1'
#
loop_
_entity.id
_entity.type
_entity.pdbx_description
1 polymer ?
#
loop_
_entity_poly.entity_id
_entity_poly.type
_entity_poly.pdbx_seq_one_letter_code
_entity_poly.pdbx_strand_id
1 'polypeptide(L)'
;VAGIRIRKYGRSVNKKGIKIMRKVLREGTWIRLSQGELYKITGTPVGEGGGSIVYPCKKISHFNGKITVSEIDYALKECFPLSSAFVFERREDGEIVSATENPAAVRYLNSVRKMQMQEQEITGKIYNTAARTIPVISASWEVELSFDEGHTFHLVNNTLTVMTSLESKGKALKSYLSRGEKLSVVQAFQIIKQVLFAVKEVHEAGFLHLDIQDGNVFIKGSLSAEDNLVSLVDFGAARPVCEDGLCPVIRDRALFSTMGFESPEIVGHNDGTLRLGAEADLYSVGYLLLLMLTGKRYTQRELDSANIGLYLSKRKLKKLN
;
A
#
# COMPACT_ATOMS: atom_id res chain seq x y z
N VAL A 1 16.73 -24.16 -18.69
CA VAL A 1 15.90 -24.42 -17.48
C VAL A 1 16.57 -23.66 -16.35
N ALA A 2 16.19 -22.39 -16.15
CA ALA A 2 16.68 -21.56 -15.07
C ALA A 2 15.59 -21.51 -13.97
N GLY A 3 15.93 -22.07 -12.81
CA GLY A 3 15.04 -22.14 -11.66
C GLY A 3 14.75 -20.74 -11.09
N ILE A 4 13.51 -20.33 -11.16
CA ILE A 4 12.99 -19.13 -10.48
C ILE A 4 12.97 -19.45 -8.98
N ARG A 5 13.88 -18.86 -8.21
CA ARG A 5 13.81 -18.86 -6.74
C ARG A 5 12.65 -17.99 -6.30
N ILE A 6 11.55 -18.63 -5.90
CA ILE A 6 10.44 -17.98 -5.22
C ILE A 6 10.97 -17.40 -3.89
N ARG A 7 11.11 -16.08 -3.81
CA ARG A 7 11.38 -15.40 -2.52
C ARG A 7 10.13 -15.54 -1.64
N LYS A 8 10.30 -16.18 -0.49
CA LYS A 8 9.26 -16.28 0.56
C LYS A 8 8.99 -14.87 1.12
N TYR A 9 7.86 -14.29 0.75
CA TYR A 9 7.37 -13.04 1.30
C TYR A 9 6.56 -13.31 2.58
N GLY A 10 6.56 -12.32 3.52
CA GLY A 10 5.65 -12.28 4.67
C GLY A 10 5.90 -13.32 5.76
N ARG A 11 7.02 -13.24 6.48
CA ARG A 11 7.20 -14.00 7.73
C ARG A 11 6.82 -13.14 8.92
N SER A 12 5.59 -13.22 9.39
CA SER A 12 5.23 -12.82 10.75
C SER A 12 5.41 -14.03 11.66
N VAL A 13 6.11 -13.85 12.76
CA VAL A 13 6.29 -14.88 13.81
C VAL A 13 5.57 -14.35 15.03
N ASN A 14 4.59 -15.09 15.56
CA ASN A 14 3.94 -14.72 16.81
C ASN A 14 4.92 -14.86 17.99
N LYS A 15 4.52 -14.37 19.19
CA LYS A 15 5.31 -14.47 20.43
C LYS A 15 5.75 -15.91 20.80
N LYS A 16 5.18 -16.94 20.15
CA LYS A 16 5.50 -18.37 20.34
C LYS A 16 6.34 -18.95 19.19
N GLY A 17 6.83 -18.14 18.25
CA GLY A 17 7.66 -18.62 17.16
C GLY A 17 6.89 -19.32 16.02
N ILE A 18 5.55 -19.30 16.04
CA ILE A 18 4.72 -19.98 15.04
C ILE A 18 4.65 -19.08 13.78
N LYS A 19 5.02 -19.66 12.66
CA LYS A 19 4.93 -19.04 11.34
C LYS A 19 3.47 -18.96 10.91
N ILE A 20 2.90 -17.75 10.90
CA ILE A 20 1.56 -17.52 10.38
C ILE A 20 1.66 -17.42 8.85
N MET A 21 1.02 -18.35 8.15
CA MET A 21 0.86 -18.31 6.69
C MET A 21 -0.60 -17.99 6.37
N ARG A 22 -0.83 -16.88 5.66
CA ARG A 22 -2.16 -16.58 5.11
C ARG A 22 -2.48 -17.54 3.97
N LYS A 23 -3.65 -18.17 4.00
CA LYS A 23 -4.17 -19.01 2.91
C LYS A 23 -4.70 -18.08 1.81
N VAL A 24 -3.91 -17.86 0.78
CA VAL A 24 -4.24 -16.95 -0.35
C VAL A 24 -5.36 -17.52 -1.23
N LEU A 25 -6.07 -16.64 -1.94
CA LEU A 25 -6.97 -17.04 -3.02
C LEU A 25 -6.15 -17.65 -4.18
N ARG A 26 -6.72 -18.65 -4.83
CA ARG A 26 -6.07 -19.35 -5.93
C ARG A 26 -6.26 -18.59 -7.24
N GLU A 27 -5.33 -18.75 -8.16
CA GLU A 27 -5.53 -18.40 -9.56
C GLU A 27 -6.81 -19.09 -10.08
N GLY A 28 -7.57 -18.40 -10.91
CA GLY A 28 -8.85 -18.88 -11.41
C GLY A 28 -10.05 -18.55 -10.51
N THR A 29 -9.87 -18.08 -9.27
CA THR A 29 -10.98 -17.63 -8.43
C THR A 29 -11.70 -16.45 -9.09
N TRP A 30 -13.04 -16.55 -9.18
CA TRP A 30 -13.89 -15.47 -9.65
C TRP A 30 -14.43 -14.68 -8.48
N ILE A 31 -14.58 -13.36 -8.67
CA ILE A 31 -14.96 -12.42 -7.62
C ILE A 31 -16.00 -11.48 -8.21
N ARG A 32 -17.18 -11.45 -7.59
CA ARG A 32 -18.22 -10.47 -7.91
C ARG A 32 -18.30 -9.43 -6.80
N LEU A 33 -18.11 -8.18 -7.16
CA LEU A 33 -18.28 -7.06 -6.23
C LEU A 33 -19.77 -6.74 -6.05
N SER A 34 -20.11 -6.04 -4.98
CA SER A 34 -21.49 -5.65 -4.66
C SER A 34 -22.15 -4.80 -5.76
N GLN A 35 -21.37 -4.09 -6.57
CA GLN A 35 -21.86 -3.34 -7.73
C GLN A 35 -22.12 -4.22 -8.97
N GLY A 36 -21.90 -5.53 -8.88
CA GLY A 36 -22.09 -6.50 -9.95
C GLY A 36 -20.88 -6.65 -10.88
N GLU A 37 -19.81 -5.92 -10.65
CA GLU A 37 -18.57 -6.09 -11.42
C GLU A 37 -17.93 -7.44 -11.12
N LEU A 38 -17.46 -8.11 -12.16
CA LEU A 38 -16.91 -9.46 -12.09
C LEU A 38 -15.43 -9.47 -12.49
N TYR A 39 -14.61 -10.11 -11.66
CA TYR A 39 -13.16 -10.23 -11.86
C TYR A 39 -12.71 -11.69 -11.71
N LYS A 40 -11.59 -12.03 -12.34
CA LYS A 40 -10.93 -13.33 -12.21
C LYS A 40 -9.48 -13.13 -11.82
N ILE A 41 -9.01 -13.81 -10.79
CA ILE A 41 -7.60 -13.83 -10.39
C ILE A 41 -6.80 -14.57 -11.47
N THR A 42 -5.70 -13.95 -11.92
CA THR A 42 -4.88 -14.43 -13.05
C THR A 42 -3.52 -14.93 -12.63
N GLY A 43 -3.22 -14.95 -11.33
CA GLY A 43 -1.91 -15.43 -10.86
C GLY A 43 -1.76 -15.39 -9.34
N THR A 44 -0.55 -15.68 -8.88
CA THR A 44 -0.19 -15.61 -7.46
C THR A 44 -0.15 -14.15 -6.98
N PRO A 45 -0.28 -13.91 -5.65
CA PRO A 45 -0.18 -12.56 -5.11
C PRO A 45 1.09 -11.83 -5.56
N VAL A 46 0.91 -10.58 -5.98
CA VAL A 46 1.99 -9.67 -6.40
C VAL A 46 2.49 -8.79 -5.26
N GLY A 47 1.70 -8.68 -4.19
CA GLY A 47 2.04 -7.91 -2.99
C GLY A 47 1.38 -8.46 -1.74
N GLU A 48 2.10 -8.39 -0.61
CA GLU A 48 1.59 -8.72 0.70
C GLU A 48 2.04 -7.66 1.70
N GLY A 49 1.07 -6.95 2.26
CA GLY A 49 1.28 -5.95 3.31
C GLY A 49 0.76 -6.41 4.68
N GLY A 50 0.89 -5.55 5.68
CA GLY A 50 0.38 -5.81 7.04
C GLY A 50 -1.13 -5.95 7.10
N GLY A 51 -1.89 -5.22 6.28
CA GLY A 51 -3.35 -5.22 6.28
C GLY A 51 -3.98 -6.05 5.17
N SER A 52 -3.25 -6.35 4.09
CA SER A 52 -3.86 -6.87 2.87
C SER A 52 -2.94 -7.75 2.04
N ILE A 53 -3.55 -8.44 1.08
CA ILE A 53 -2.89 -9.20 -0.01
C ILE A 53 -3.36 -8.61 -1.33
N VAL A 54 -2.45 -8.48 -2.31
CA VAL A 54 -2.76 -7.94 -3.64
C VAL A 54 -2.58 -9.03 -4.68
N TYR A 55 -3.62 -9.25 -5.49
CA TYR A 55 -3.64 -10.23 -6.58
C TYR A 55 -3.73 -9.56 -7.93
N PRO A 56 -3.11 -10.10 -8.97
CA PRO A 56 -3.37 -9.72 -10.34
C PRO A 56 -4.73 -10.26 -10.74
N CYS A 57 -5.55 -9.47 -11.44
CA CYS A 57 -6.85 -9.92 -11.91
C CYS A 57 -7.26 -9.24 -13.22
N LYS A 58 -8.25 -9.81 -13.89
CA LYS A 58 -8.88 -9.26 -15.10
C LYS A 58 -10.37 -9.12 -14.90
N LYS A 59 -10.95 -8.05 -15.45
CA LYS A 59 -12.39 -7.85 -15.47
C LYS A 59 -13.04 -8.81 -16.46
N ILE A 60 -14.15 -9.42 -16.05
CA ILE A 60 -14.98 -10.30 -16.84
C ILE A 60 -16.25 -9.55 -17.19
N SER A 61 -16.66 -9.63 -18.45
CA SER A 61 -17.93 -9.07 -18.92
C SER A 61 -18.73 -10.14 -19.63
N HIS A 62 -20.05 -10.13 -19.44
CA HIS A 62 -20.98 -10.98 -20.15
C HIS A 62 -21.71 -10.11 -21.18
N PHE A 63 -21.56 -10.44 -22.45
CA PHE A 63 -22.25 -9.74 -23.53
C PHE A 63 -22.84 -10.77 -24.51
N ASN A 64 -24.14 -10.71 -24.73
CA ASN A 64 -24.88 -11.64 -25.62
C ASN A 64 -24.57 -13.12 -25.37
N GLY A 65 -24.54 -13.54 -24.09
CA GLY A 65 -24.23 -14.92 -23.70
C GLY A 65 -22.76 -15.34 -23.87
N LYS A 66 -21.89 -14.43 -24.29
CA LYS A 66 -20.44 -14.67 -24.38
C LYS A 66 -19.72 -14.04 -23.21
N ILE A 67 -18.76 -14.77 -22.67
CA ILE A 67 -17.84 -14.29 -21.66
C ILE A 67 -16.66 -13.61 -22.39
N THR A 68 -16.38 -12.36 -22.04
CA THR A 68 -15.22 -11.63 -22.52
C THR A 68 -14.33 -11.25 -21.35
N VAL A 69 -13.02 -11.39 -21.53
CA VAL A 69 -12.01 -11.03 -20.54
C VAL A 69 -11.33 -9.75 -21.00
N SER A 70 -11.26 -8.76 -20.14
CA SER A 70 -10.59 -7.50 -20.42
C SER A 70 -9.11 -7.71 -20.76
N GLU A 71 -8.57 -6.96 -21.71
CA GLU A 71 -7.13 -6.89 -21.95
C GLU A 71 -6.41 -6.10 -20.83
N ILE A 72 -7.14 -5.20 -20.17
CA ILE A 72 -6.61 -4.39 -19.07
C ILE A 72 -6.40 -5.27 -17.85
N ASP A 73 -5.21 -5.18 -17.26
CA ASP A 73 -4.90 -5.79 -15.97
C ASP A 73 -5.39 -4.91 -14.81
N TYR A 74 -5.87 -5.57 -13.77
CA TYR A 74 -6.31 -4.94 -12.52
C TYR A 74 -5.56 -5.55 -11.34
N ALA A 75 -5.43 -4.78 -10.27
CA ALA A 75 -4.95 -5.25 -8.98
C ALA A 75 -6.13 -5.33 -8.01
N LEU A 76 -6.30 -6.49 -7.40
CA LEU A 76 -7.31 -6.74 -6.38
C LEU A 76 -6.63 -6.80 -5.02
N LYS A 77 -6.97 -5.86 -4.14
CA LYS A 77 -6.47 -5.77 -2.77
C LYS A 77 -7.50 -6.36 -1.83
N GLU A 78 -7.16 -7.46 -1.18
CA GLU A 78 -8.01 -8.17 -0.23
C GLU A 78 -7.61 -7.83 1.20
N CYS A 79 -8.57 -7.49 2.06
CA CYS A 79 -8.34 -7.31 3.47
C CYS A 79 -8.05 -8.67 4.13
N PHE A 80 -6.79 -8.91 4.46
CA PHE A 80 -6.34 -10.09 5.20
C PHE A 80 -5.18 -9.69 6.12
N PRO A 81 -5.46 -9.13 7.31
CA PRO A 81 -4.43 -8.55 8.13
C PRO A 81 -3.47 -9.57 8.74
N LEU A 82 -2.22 -9.16 8.90
CA LEU A 82 -1.25 -9.78 9.79
C LEU A 82 -1.22 -9.02 11.12
N SER A 83 -1.24 -9.76 12.21
CA SER A 83 -1.16 -9.16 13.55
C SER A 83 -0.24 -10.00 14.43
N SER A 84 0.54 -9.34 15.29
CA SER A 84 1.32 -10.02 16.34
C SER A 84 0.44 -10.49 17.51
N ALA A 85 -0.77 -9.91 17.65
CA ALA A 85 -1.68 -10.18 18.74
C ALA A 85 -2.80 -11.17 18.36
N PHE A 86 -3.20 -11.19 17.08
CA PHE A 86 -4.35 -11.96 16.60
C PHE A 86 -3.98 -12.81 15.40
N VAL A 87 -4.62 -13.98 15.28
CA VAL A 87 -4.49 -14.88 14.13
C VAL A 87 -5.80 -14.84 13.34
N PHE A 88 -5.68 -14.60 12.03
CA PHE A 88 -6.79 -14.64 11.08
C PHE A 88 -6.58 -15.78 10.11
N GLU A 89 -7.67 -16.41 9.71
CA GLU A 89 -7.67 -17.55 8.78
C GLU A 89 -8.78 -17.41 7.74
N ARG A 90 -8.59 -18.07 6.60
CA ARG A 90 -9.61 -18.19 5.56
C ARG A 90 -10.34 -19.50 5.71
N ARG A 91 -11.66 -19.43 5.82
CA ARG A 91 -12.57 -20.58 5.75
C ARG A 91 -12.64 -21.17 4.34
N GLU A 92 -13.30 -22.31 4.20
CA GLU A 92 -13.48 -22.99 2.91
C GLU A 92 -14.33 -22.17 1.92
N ASP A 93 -15.33 -21.46 2.42
CA ASP A 93 -16.18 -20.53 1.65
C ASP A 93 -15.43 -19.28 1.17
N GLY A 94 -14.21 -19.05 1.68
CA GLY A 94 -13.36 -17.93 1.36
C GLY A 94 -13.40 -16.78 2.37
N GLU A 95 -14.30 -16.82 3.35
CA GLU A 95 -14.40 -15.78 4.38
C GLU A 95 -13.15 -15.73 5.25
N ILE A 96 -12.71 -14.51 5.59
CA ILE A 96 -11.60 -14.28 6.53
C ILE A 96 -12.18 -13.99 7.89
N VAL A 97 -11.79 -14.80 8.86
CA VAL A 97 -12.28 -14.76 10.23
C VAL A 97 -11.13 -14.76 11.24
N SER A 98 -11.44 -14.42 12.48
CA SER A 98 -10.53 -14.67 13.60
C SER A 98 -10.44 -16.17 13.87
N ALA A 99 -9.23 -16.71 14.00
CA ALA A 99 -9.00 -18.11 14.37
C ALA A 99 -9.44 -18.44 15.79
N THR A 100 -9.82 -17.44 16.58
CA THR A 100 -10.33 -17.59 17.95
C THR A 100 -11.56 -16.73 18.14
N GLU A 101 -12.47 -17.14 19.03
CA GLU A 101 -13.65 -16.36 19.43
C GLU A 101 -13.26 -15.18 20.34
N ASN A 102 -12.39 -14.30 19.83
CA ASN A 102 -11.91 -13.13 20.56
C ASN A 102 -12.58 -11.86 20.01
N PRO A 103 -13.44 -11.19 20.79
CA PRO A 103 -14.11 -9.97 20.35
C PRO A 103 -13.13 -8.83 19.97
N ALA A 104 -11.94 -8.79 20.57
CA ALA A 104 -10.92 -7.80 20.22
C ALA A 104 -10.33 -8.09 18.83
N ALA A 105 -10.14 -9.36 18.47
CA ALA A 105 -9.68 -9.76 17.14
C ALA A 105 -10.71 -9.39 16.06
N VAL A 106 -12.00 -9.64 16.33
CA VAL A 106 -13.10 -9.27 15.42
C VAL A 106 -13.16 -7.76 15.25
N ARG A 107 -13.08 -6.98 16.33
CA ARG A 107 -13.02 -5.51 16.24
C ARG A 107 -11.82 -5.03 15.43
N TYR A 108 -10.65 -5.63 15.62
CA TYR A 108 -9.45 -5.31 14.85
C TYR A 108 -9.65 -5.60 13.35
N LEU A 109 -10.14 -6.78 12.99
CA LEU A 109 -10.43 -7.13 11.59
C LEU A 109 -11.40 -6.14 10.95
N ASN A 110 -12.49 -5.80 11.65
CA ASN A 110 -13.47 -4.83 11.16
C ASN A 110 -12.89 -3.41 11.03
N SER A 111 -11.95 -3.02 11.90
CA SER A 111 -11.28 -1.72 11.76
C SER A 111 -10.39 -1.68 10.51
N VAL A 112 -9.66 -2.75 10.21
CA VAL A 112 -8.83 -2.84 8.99
C VAL A 112 -9.71 -2.83 7.73
N ARG A 113 -10.82 -3.57 7.73
CA ARG A 113 -11.82 -3.55 6.64
C ARG A 113 -12.34 -2.13 6.41
N LYS A 114 -12.73 -1.44 7.48
CA LYS A 114 -13.21 -0.05 7.39
C LYS A 114 -12.15 0.90 6.82
N MET A 115 -10.90 0.76 7.23
CA MET A 115 -9.80 1.56 6.69
C MET A 115 -9.64 1.36 5.18
N GLN A 116 -9.72 0.11 4.71
CA GLN A 116 -9.63 -0.20 3.29
C GLN A 116 -10.81 0.39 2.49
N MET A 117 -12.02 0.42 3.04
CA MET A 117 -13.16 1.08 2.39
C MET A 117 -13.00 2.61 2.35
N GLN A 118 -12.48 3.21 3.43
CA GLN A 118 -12.19 4.64 3.46
C GLN A 118 -11.14 5.04 2.42
N GLU A 119 -10.21 4.16 2.09
CA GLU A 119 -9.23 4.38 1.03
C GLU A 119 -9.91 4.71 -0.31
N GLN A 120 -10.98 4.01 -0.68
CA GLN A 120 -11.74 4.31 -1.90
C GLN A 120 -12.35 5.71 -1.86
N GLU A 121 -13.00 6.07 -0.76
CA GLU A 121 -13.65 7.37 -0.61
C GLU A 121 -12.62 8.51 -0.70
N ILE A 122 -11.50 8.38 0.00
CA ILE A 122 -10.41 9.35 -0.01
C ILE A 122 -9.81 9.46 -1.41
N THR A 123 -9.49 8.32 -2.04
CA THR A 123 -8.92 8.29 -3.38
C THR A 123 -9.85 8.93 -4.40
N GLY A 124 -11.17 8.71 -4.29
CA GLY A 124 -12.17 9.35 -5.14
C GLY A 124 -12.21 10.87 -4.98
N LYS A 125 -12.10 11.37 -3.75
CA LYS A 125 -12.06 12.82 -3.48
C LYS A 125 -10.79 13.46 -4.05
N ILE A 126 -9.62 12.83 -3.85
CA ILE A 126 -8.36 13.32 -4.38
C ILE A 126 -8.36 13.25 -5.93
N TYR A 127 -8.88 12.16 -6.51
CA TYR A 127 -8.98 12.00 -7.97
C TYR A 127 -9.80 13.10 -8.64
N ASN A 128 -10.89 13.54 -8.02
CA ASN A 128 -11.71 14.62 -8.54
C ASN A 128 -10.99 15.98 -8.58
N THR A 129 -9.98 16.17 -7.75
CA THR A 129 -9.20 17.41 -7.68
C THR A 129 -7.88 17.32 -8.47
N ALA A 130 -7.31 16.11 -8.64
CA ALA A 130 -5.91 15.93 -9.05
C ALA A 130 -5.65 14.67 -9.91
N ALA A 131 -6.52 14.29 -10.74
CA ALA A 131 -6.72 13.04 -11.49
C ALA A 131 -5.52 12.29 -12.11
N ARG A 132 -4.28 12.79 -12.13
CA ARG A 132 -3.24 12.21 -13.01
C ARG A 132 -2.36 11.15 -12.36
N THR A 133 -2.22 11.18 -11.05
CA THR A 133 -1.22 10.36 -10.33
C THR A 133 -1.81 9.23 -9.51
N ILE A 134 -3.14 9.15 -9.40
CA ILE A 134 -3.85 8.26 -8.47
C ILE A 134 -4.65 7.18 -9.24
N PRO A 135 -4.66 5.91 -8.78
CA PRO A 135 -5.46 4.86 -9.42
C PRO A 135 -6.96 5.02 -9.14
N VAL A 136 -7.80 4.67 -10.11
CA VAL A 136 -9.25 4.52 -9.87
C VAL A 136 -9.49 3.25 -9.08
N ILE A 137 -10.29 3.32 -8.02
CA ILE A 137 -10.57 2.22 -7.10
C ILE A 137 -12.08 1.95 -7.07
N SER A 138 -12.46 0.67 -7.10
CA SER A 138 -13.79 0.17 -6.73
C SER A 138 -13.66 -0.69 -5.48
N ALA A 139 -14.51 -0.52 -4.48
CA ALA A 139 -14.46 -1.30 -3.24
C ALA A 139 -15.81 -1.90 -2.87
N SER A 140 -15.77 -3.01 -2.17
CA SER A 140 -16.96 -3.70 -1.65
C SER A 140 -16.71 -4.23 -0.25
N TRP A 141 -17.73 -4.13 0.63
CA TRP A 141 -17.76 -4.72 1.97
C TRP A 141 -18.01 -6.22 1.93
N GLU A 142 -18.91 -6.62 1.03
CA GLU A 142 -19.31 -7.99 0.79
C GLU A 142 -19.01 -8.32 -0.67
N VAL A 143 -18.56 -9.52 -0.90
CA VAL A 143 -18.25 -10.02 -2.22
C VAL A 143 -18.75 -11.45 -2.38
N GLU A 144 -18.97 -11.86 -3.60
CA GLU A 144 -19.26 -13.26 -3.90
C GLU A 144 -18.02 -13.89 -4.52
N LEU A 145 -17.59 -15.01 -3.97
CA LEU A 145 -16.47 -15.80 -4.47
C LEU A 145 -16.94 -17.07 -5.17
N SER A 146 -16.31 -17.39 -6.30
CA SER A 146 -16.51 -18.67 -6.98
C SER A 146 -15.15 -19.36 -7.20
N PHE A 147 -15.10 -20.63 -6.88
CA PHE A 147 -13.92 -21.49 -7.03
C PHE A 147 -14.10 -22.53 -8.16
N ASP A 148 -15.22 -22.49 -8.89
CA ASP A 148 -15.66 -23.39 -9.95
C ASP A 148 -15.98 -22.65 -11.27
N GLU A 149 -15.12 -21.70 -11.63
CA GLU A 149 -15.19 -20.91 -12.88
C GLU A 149 -16.48 -20.09 -13.02
N GLY A 150 -17.04 -19.63 -11.91
CA GLY A 150 -18.23 -18.78 -11.91
C GLY A 150 -19.55 -19.52 -11.96
N HIS A 151 -19.58 -20.85 -11.78
CA HIS A 151 -20.81 -21.62 -11.73
C HIS A 151 -21.54 -21.46 -10.40
N THR A 152 -20.82 -21.49 -9.27
CA THR A 152 -21.39 -21.32 -7.93
C THR A 152 -20.71 -20.14 -7.24
N PHE A 153 -21.52 -19.23 -6.69
CA PHE A 153 -21.01 -18.09 -5.95
C PHE A 153 -21.39 -18.18 -4.47
N HIS A 154 -20.45 -17.93 -3.59
CA HIS A 154 -20.60 -17.87 -2.14
C HIS A 154 -20.43 -16.44 -1.66
N LEU A 155 -21.48 -15.88 -1.05
CA LEU A 155 -21.40 -14.56 -0.42
C LEU A 155 -20.49 -14.63 0.81
N VAL A 156 -19.49 -13.77 0.86
CA VAL A 156 -18.57 -13.67 1.98
C VAL A 156 -18.47 -12.23 2.46
N ASN A 157 -18.44 -12.06 3.78
CA ASN A 157 -18.21 -10.77 4.41
C ASN A 157 -16.70 -10.46 4.40
N ASN A 158 -16.21 -10.03 3.25
CA ASN A 158 -14.81 -9.69 3.08
C ASN A 158 -14.66 -8.40 2.28
N THR A 159 -13.75 -7.53 2.70
CA THR A 159 -13.50 -6.25 2.02
C THR A 159 -12.46 -6.44 0.95
N LEU A 160 -12.87 -6.16 -0.28
CA LEU A 160 -12.00 -6.13 -1.45
C LEU A 160 -12.07 -4.78 -2.14
N THR A 161 -10.91 -4.32 -2.63
CA THR A 161 -10.79 -3.16 -3.49
C THR A 161 -10.12 -3.58 -4.79
N VAL A 162 -10.66 -3.12 -5.91
CA VAL A 162 -10.07 -3.32 -7.24
C VAL A 162 -9.62 -1.98 -7.77
N MET A 163 -8.39 -1.93 -8.22
CA MET A 163 -7.80 -0.75 -8.86
C MET A 163 -7.28 -1.10 -10.25
N THR A 164 -7.24 -0.13 -11.14
CA THR A 164 -6.53 -0.30 -12.42
C THR A 164 -5.09 -0.71 -12.13
N SER A 165 -4.58 -1.64 -12.92
CA SER A 165 -3.31 -2.31 -12.67
C SER A 165 -2.19 -1.35 -12.31
N LEU A 166 -1.49 -1.66 -11.25
CA LEU A 166 -0.27 -0.96 -10.88
C LEU A 166 0.83 -1.12 -11.95
N GLU A 167 0.77 -2.16 -12.78
CA GLU A 167 1.68 -2.29 -13.93
C GLU A 167 1.50 -1.15 -14.93
N SER A 168 0.29 -0.60 -15.09
CA SER A 168 0.06 0.62 -15.85
C SER A 168 0.76 1.84 -15.24
N LYS A 169 1.07 1.81 -13.95
CA LYS A 169 1.81 2.83 -13.19
C LYS A 169 3.32 2.55 -13.12
N GLY A 170 3.78 1.40 -13.63
CA GLY A 170 5.17 1.03 -13.63
C GLY A 170 5.59 0.16 -12.45
N LYS A 171 6.79 0.37 -11.92
CA LYS A 171 7.38 -0.43 -10.82
C LYS A 171 7.53 0.41 -9.55
N ALA A 172 7.32 -0.21 -8.39
CA ALA A 172 7.59 0.44 -7.13
C ALA A 172 9.08 0.82 -7.01
N LEU A 173 9.36 2.02 -6.52
CA LEU A 173 10.72 2.50 -6.28
C LEU A 173 11.54 1.53 -5.42
N LYS A 174 10.89 0.88 -4.45
CA LYS A 174 11.48 -0.19 -3.64
C LYS A 174 12.11 -1.30 -4.47
N SER A 175 11.54 -1.66 -5.63
CA SER A 175 12.09 -2.73 -6.49
C SER A 175 13.42 -2.36 -7.13
N TYR A 176 13.66 -1.09 -7.39
CA TYR A 176 14.95 -0.58 -7.88
C TYR A 176 15.97 -0.53 -6.73
N LEU A 177 15.60 0.06 -5.60
CA LEU A 177 16.49 0.19 -4.44
C LEU A 177 16.89 -1.16 -3.83
N SER A 178 15.99 -2.17 -3.83
CA SER A 178 16.28 -3.52 -3.31
C SER A 178 17.25 -4.32 -4.16
N ARG A 179 17.45 -3.94 -5.42
CA ARG A 179 18.45 -4.53 -6.32
C ARG A 179 19.83 -3.90 -6.16
N GLY A 180 19.96 -2.92 -5.26
CA GLY A 180 21.18 -2.16 -5.08
C GLY A 180 21.43 -1.14 -6.18
N GLU A 181 20.42 -0.84 -6.99
CA GLU A 181 20.50 0.23 -7.98
C GLU A 181 20.64 1.57 -7.23
N LYS A 182 21.71 2.29 -7.55
CA LYS A 182 21.95 3.62 -7.00
C LYS A 182 21.38 4.64 -7.96
N LEU A 183 20.54 5.52 -7.44
CA LEU A 183 20.07 6.66 -8.20
C LEU A 183 21.14 7.75 -8.22
N SER A 184 21.31 8.38 -9.37
CA SER A 184 22.07 9.64 -9.44
C SER A 184 21.31 10.74 -8.69
N VAL A 185 22.01 11.80 -8.30
CA VAL A 185 21.39 12.95 -7.64
C VAL A 185 20.28 13.54 -8.51
N VAL A 186 20.51 13.66 -9.82
CA VAL A 186 19.53 14.19 -10.77
C VAL A 186 18.26 13.32 -10.80
N GLN A 187 18.40 12.00 -10.91
CA GLN A 187 17.27 11.09 -10.88
C GLN A 187 16.49 11.18 -9.56
N ALA A 188 17.19 11.19 -8.41
CA ALA A 188 16.56 11.31 -7.12
C ALA A 188 15.74 12.63 -7.01
N PHE A 189 16.29 13.75 -7.47
CA PHE A 189 15.59 15.03 -7.46
C PHE A 189 14.42 15.08 -8.44
N GLN A 190 14.54 14.49 -9.62
CA GLN A 190 13.42 14.39 -10.57
C GLN A 190 12.24 13.59 -9.97
N ILE A 191 12.52 12.48 -9.31
CA ILE A 191 11.50 11.66 -8.63
C ILE A 191 10.89 12.44 -7.48
N ILE A 192 11.70 13.03 -6.60
CA ILE A 192 11.20 13.80 -5.44
C ILE A 192 10.34 14.97 -5.87
N LYS A 193 10.71 15.67 -6.93
CA LYS A 193 9.90 16.77 -7.46
C LYS A 193 8.49 16.29 -7.80
N GLN A 194 8.34 15.14 -8.47
CA GLN A 194 7.04 14.58 -8.83
C GLN A 194 6.28 14.05 -7.60
N VAL A 195 6.99 13.42 -6.64
CA VAL A 195 6.39 13.03 -5.35
C VAL A 195 5.84 14.24 -4.61
N LEU A 196 6.58 15.34 -4.53
CA LEU A 196 6.13 16.59 -3.90
C LEU A 196 4.90 17.18 -4.60
N PHE A 197 4.81 17.08 -5.93
CA PHE A 197 3.61 17.49 -6.64
C PHE A 197 2.41 16.60 -6.27
N ALA A 198 2.58 15.28 -6.22
CA ALA A 198 1.51 14.37 -5.80
C ALA A 198 1.08 14.62 -4.34
N VAL A 199 2.03 14.86 -3.43
CA VAL A 199 1.75 15.21 -2.02
C VAL A 199 0.99 16.52 -1.93
N LYS A 200 1.40 17.55 -2.70
CA LYS A 200 0.68 18.83 -2.77
C LYS A 200 -0.78 18.62 -3.18
N GLU A 201 -1.04 17.83 -4.21
CA GLU A 201 -2.41 17.51 -4.67
C GLU A 201 -3.24 16.83 -3.58
N VAL A 202 -2.63 15.91 -2.81
CA VAL A 202 -3.26 15.26 -1.66
C VAL A 202 -3.62 16.28 -0.57
N HIS A 203 -2.69 17.17 -0.24
CA HIS A 203 -2.90 18.21 0.78
C HIS A 203 -3.95 19.25 0.34
N GLU A 204 -3.95 19.66 -0.93
CA GLU A 204 -4.96 20.58 -1.49
C GLU A 204 -6.36 19.95 -1.52
N ALA A 205 -6.44 18.62 -1.62
CA ALA A 205 -7.71 17.88 -1.47
C ALA A 205 -8.16 17.74 0.00
N GLY A 206 -7.41 18.26 0.97
CA GLY A 206 -7.74 18.25 2.39
C GLY A 206 -7.36 16.96 3.12
N PHE A 207 -6.32 16.26 2.67
CA PHE A 207 -5.85 15.01 3.28
C PHE A 207 -4.35 15.05 3.56
N LEU A 208 -3.91 14.25 4.56
CA LEU A 208 -2.53 13.80 4.70
C LEU A 208 -2.43 12.34 4.25
N HIS A 209 -1.31 11.96 3.62
CA HIS A 209 -1.10 10.60 3.12
C HIS A 209 -0.68 9.63 4.24
N LEU A 210 0.24 10.03 5.09
CA LEU A 210 0.75 9.36 6.30
C LEU A 210 1.43 7.98 6.09
N ASP A 211 1.64 7.54 4.84
CA ASP A 211 2.44 6.34 4.51
C ASP A 211 3.24 6.53 3.20
N ILE A 212 3.95 7.66 3.09
CA ILE A 212 4.83 7.92 1.94
C ILE A 212 6.12 7.12 2.13
N GLN A 213 6.33 6.13 1.26
CA GLN A 213 7.48 5.23 1.29
C GLN A 213 7.84 4.73 -0.11
N ASP A 214 9.01 4.10 -0.23
CA ASP A 214 9.49 3.54 -1.50
C ASP A 214 8.61 2.42 -2.08
N GLY A 215 7.80 1.76 -1.25
CA GLY A 215 6.79 0.78 -1.68
C GLY A 215 5.56 1.41 -2.32
N ASN A 216 5.24 2.65 -1.95
CA ASN A 216 4.04 3.38 -2.37
C ASN A 216 4.32 4.43 -3.45
N VAL A 217 5.57 4.55 -3.91
CA VAL A 217 5.98 5.38 -5.04
C VAL A 217 6.26 4.49 -6.24
N PHE A 218 5.49 4.65 -7.31
CA PHE A 218 5.61 3.87 -8.55
C PHE A 218 6.19 4.74 -9.66
N ILE A 219 7.05 4.15 -10.48
CA ILE A 219 7.73 4.82 -11.57
C ILE A 219 7.42 4.10 -12.88
N LYS A 220 6.76 4.78 -13.80
CA LYS A 220 6.52 4.31 -15.17
C LYS A 220 7.59 4.89 -16.09
N GLY A 221 8.18 4.04 -16.90
CA GLY A 221 9.32 4.39 -17.74
C GLY A 221 10.66 4.01 -17.14
N SER A 222 11.74 4.50 -17.72
CA SER A 222 13.09 4.28 -17.21
C SER A 222 13.45 5.32 -16.16
N LEU A 223 14.22 4.92 -15.15
CA LEU A 223 14.78 5.84 -14.16
C LEU A 223 15.68 6.94 -14.78
N SER A 224 16.24 6.67 -15.95
CA SER A 224 17.08 7.61 -16.69
C SER A 224 16.31 8.47 -17.69
N ALA A 225 15.03 8.20 -17.91
CA ALA A 225 14.23 8.97 -18.84
C ALA A 225 13.73 10.27 -18.18
N GLU A 226 13.78 11.37 -18.91
CA GLU A 226 13.26 12.68 -18.45
C GLU A 226 11.72 12.68 -18.37
N ASP A 227 11.06 11.77 -19.10
CA ASP A 227 9.63 11.62 -19.23
C ASP A 227 9.03 10.53 -18.31
N ASN A 228 9.80 10.03 -17.33
CA ASN A 228 9.25 9.09 -16.38
C ASN A 228 8.08 9.71 -15.61
N LEU A 229 7.05 8.89 -15.34
CA LEU A 229 5.90 9.31 -14.56
C LEU A 229 5.95 8.67 -13.18
N VAL A 230 5.85 9.49 -12.15
CA VAL A 230 5.78 9.04 -10.76
C VAL A 230 4.32 9.07 -10.29
N SER A 231 3.89 8.00 -9.65
CA SER A 231 2.57 7.89 -9.04
C SER A 231 2.71 7.55 -7.56
N LEU A 232 1.91 8.21 -6.72
CA LEU A 232 1.75 7.90 -5.31
C LEU A 232 0.51 7.01 -5.15
N VAL A 233 0.62 5.92 -4.40
CA VAL A 233 -0.44 4.92 -4.23
C VAL A 233 -0.58 4.52 -2.76
N ASP A 234 -1.65 3.76 -2.45
CA ASP A 234 -1.97 3.25 -1.10
C ASP A 234 -2.34 4.35 -0.09
N PHE A 235 -3.56 4.84 -0.22
CA PHE A 235 -4.16 5.85 0.66
C PHE A 235 -4.82 5.24 1.91
N GLY A 236 -4.52 3.99 2.26
CA GLY A 236 -5.10 3.31 3.41
C GLY A 236 -4.80 3.98 4.76
N ALA A 237 -3.66 4.66 4.86
CA ALA A 237 -3.30 5.46 6.03
C ALA A 237 -3.79 6.92 5.97
N ALA A 238 -4.26 7.40 4.80
CA ALA A 238 -4.62 8.79 4.62
C ALA A 238 -5.75 9.25 5.56
N ARG A 239 -5.68 10.50 6.00
CA ARG A 239 -6.63 11.08 6.94
C ARG A 239 -7.01 12.50 6.52
N PRO A 240 -8.28 12.90 6.74
CA PRO A 240 -8.72 14.25 6.48
C PRO A 240 -8.07 15.24 7.43
N VAL A 241 -7.80 16.42 6.91
CA VAL A 241 -7.31 17.58 7.65
C VAL A 241 -8.52 18.38 8.15
N CYS A 242 -8.47 18.84 9.40
CA CYS A 242 -9.47 19.77 9.94
C CYS A 242 -9.24 21.20 9.42
N GLU A 243 -10.16 22.12 9.73
CA GLU A 243 -10.10 23.53 9.31
C GLU A 243 -8.83 24.26 9.78
N ASP A 244 -8.24 23.81 10.88
CA ASP A 244 -6.99 24.35 11.41
C ASP A 244 -5.71 23.79 10.73
N GLY A 245 -5.86 23.01 9.67
CA GLY A 245 -4.76 22.41 8.93
C GLY A 245 -4.14 21.18 9.58
N LEU A 246 -4.71 20.67 10.67
CA LEU A 246 -4.20 19.52 11.41
C LEU A 246 -5.14 18.32 11.32
N CYS A 247 -4.56 17.13 11.29
CA CYS A 247 -5.28 15.87 11.33
C CYS A 247 -5.19 15.25 12.72
N PRO A 248 -6.31 15.02 13.43
CA PRO A 248 -6.31 14.27 14.68
C PRO A 248 -6.16 12.78 14.40
N VAL A 249 -5.12 12.17 14.96
CA VAL A 249 -4.85 10.74 14.81
C VAL A 249 -4.93 10.07 16.16
N ILE A 250 -5.80 9.07 16.30
CA ILE A 250 -5.89 8.24 17.50
C ILE A 250 -4.93 7.06 17.33
N ARG A 251 -3.94 6.95 18.20
CA ARG A 251 -2.86 5.95 18.09
C ARG A 251 -3.33 4.50 18.27
N ASP A 252 -4.42 4.23 18.95
CA ASP A 252 -5.03 2.90 19.10
C ASP A 252 -5.47 2.27 17.76
N ARG A 253 -5.60 3.07 16.75
CA ARG A 253 -5.88 2.59 15.39
C ARG A 253 -4.55 2.53 14.67
N ALA A 254 -3.97 1.35 14.62
CA ALA A 254 -2.73 1.04 13.93
C ALA A 254 -2.53 1.93 12.70
N LEU A 255 -1.77 3.00 12.85
CA LEU A 255 -1.12 3.64 11.73
C LEU A 255 -0.17 2.58 11.19
N PHE A 256 -0.50 2.02 10.05
CA PHE A 256 0.40 1.12 9.32
C PHE A 256 1.49 1.98 8.66
N SER A 257 2.28 2.63 9.49
CA SER A 257 3.41 3.39 9.00
C SER A 257 4.63 2.47 8.86
N THR A 258 5.43 2.76 7.86
CA THR A 258 6.62 1.99 7.57
C THR A 258 7.79 2.53 8.38
N MET A 259 8.38 1.66 9.21
CA MET A 259 9.50 2.02 10.10
C MET A 259 10.59 2.83 9.37
N GLY A 260 10.92 3.97 9.93
CA GLY A 260 11.93 4.91 9.43
C GLY A 260 11.36 6.05 8.57
N PHE A 261 10.16 5.89 7.99
CA PHE A 261 9.47 6.95 7.26
C PHE A 261 8.55 7.79 8.16
N GLU A 262 8.28 7.31 9.37
CA GLU A 262 7.44 7.99 10.35
C GLU A 262 8.11 9.25 10.85
N SER A 263 7.36 10.35 10.91
CA SER A 263 7.86 11.59 11.50
C SER A 263 8.09 11.42 13.02
N PRO A 264 9.00 12.21 13.61
CA PRO A 264 9.33 12.11 15.03
C PRO A 264 8.10 12.26 15.95
N GLU A 265 7.11 13.04 15.55
CA GLU A 265 5.87 13.25 16.28
C GLU A 265 5.08 11.95 16.40
N ILE A 266 5.07 11.12 15.36
CA ILE A 266 4.42 9.81 15.36
C ILE A 266 5.16 8.84 16.27
N VAL A 267 6.51 8.81 16.17
CA VAL A 267 7.36 7.86 16.93
C VAL A 267 7.40 8.19 18.42
N GLY A 268 7.44 9.47 18.76
CA GLY A 268 7.60 9.97 20.14
C GLY A 268 6.33 9.90 21.00
N HIS A 269 5.15 9.72 20.40
CA HIS A 269 3.87 9.77 21.14
C HIS A 269 3.48 8.38 21.69
N ASN A 270 3.23 8.30 22.97
CA ASN A 270 2.91 7.03 23.63
C ASN A 270 1.43 6.83 23.96
N ASP A 271 0.64 7.90 23.99
CA ASP A 271 -0.79 7.88 24.37
C ASP A 271 -1.54 9.11 23.83
N GLY A 272 -2.86 8.99 23.72
CA GLY A 272 -3.76 10.08 23.38
C GLY A 272 -3.94 10.35 21.89
N THR A 273 -4.51 11.51 21.60
CA THR A 273 -4.73 12.00 20.23
C THR A 273 -3.53 12.82 19.79
N LEU A 274 -2.86 12.35 18.75
CA LEU A 274 -1.80 13.09 18.08
C LEU A 274 -2.44 14.03 17.03
N ARG A 275 -1.92 15.22 16.89
CA ARG A 275 -2.31 16.17 15.82
C ARG A 275 -1.14 16.29 14.84
N LEU A 276 -1.39 15.91 13.59
CA LEU A 276 -0.39 15.90 12.52
C LEU A 276 -0.72 16.96 11.47
N GLY A 277 0.29 17.64 10.99
CA GLY A 277 0.22 18.56 9.87
C GLY A 277 0.92 18.00 8.62
N ALA A 278 1.02 18.83 7.58
CA ALA A 278 1.69 18.52 6.33
C ALA A 278 3.16 18.11 6.51
N GLU A 279 3.80 18.59 7.59
CA GLU A 279 5.19 18.28 7.95
C GLU A 279 5.43 16.78 8.15
N ALA A 280 4.42 16.00 8.57
CA ALA A 280 4.55 14.56 8.72
C ALA A 280 4.81 13.86 7.36
N ASP A 281 4.09 14.26 6.32
CA ASP A 281 4.32 13.75 4.96
C ASP A 281 5.63 14.27 4.38
N LEU A 282 5.96 15.54 4.63
CA LEU A 282 7.22 16.13 4.16
C LEU A 282 8.45 15.48 4.80
N TYR A 283 8.36 15.06 6.07
CA TYR A 283 9.40 14.26 6.71
C TYR A 283 9.61 12.93 5.96
N SER A 284 8.52 12.23 5.64
CA SER A 284 8.56 10.96 4.88
C SER A 284 9.19 11.15 3.49
N VAL A 285 8.88 12.27 2.79
CA VAL A 285 9.51 12.63 1.52
C VAL A 285 11.02 12.90 1.70
N GLY A 286 11.41 13.62 2.76
CA GLY A 286 12.82 13.85 3.09
C GLY A 286 13.58 12.55 3.34
N TYR A 287 12.99 11.63 4.08
CA TYR A 287 13.56 10.30 4.32
C TYR A 287 13.67 9.49 3.02
N LEU A 288 12.67 9.57 2.15
CA LEU A 288 12.68 8.91 0.83
C LEU A 288 13.86 9.42 -0.02
N LEU A 289 14.11 10.74 -0.03
CA LEU A 289 15.26 11.33 -0.70
C LEU A 289 16.58 10.81 -0.12
N LEU A 290 16.69 10.79 1.21
CA LEU A 290 17.86 10.23 1.90
C LEU A 290 18.11 8.76 1.50
N LEU A 291 17.06 7.95 1.46
CA LEU A 291 17.14 6.54 1.04
C LEU A 291 17.63 6.42 -0.41
N MET A 292 17.10 7.21 -1.34
CA MET A 292 17.50 7.20 -2.75
C MET A 292 18.97 7.60 -2.94
N LEU A 293 19.43 8.63 -2.22
CA LEU A 293 20.81 9.12 -2.32
C LEU A 293 21.84 8.21 -1.65
N THR A 294 21.42 7.48 -0.62
CA THR A 294 22.36 6.68 0.18
C THR A 294 22.26 5.18 -0.08
N GLY A 295 21.10 4.70 -0.57
CA GLY A 295 20.77 3.29 -0.67
C GLY A 295 20.65 2.58 0.68
N LYS A 296 20.62 3.34 1.80
CA LYS A 296 20.61 2.81 3.17
C LYS A 296 19.34 3.25 3.91
N ARG A 297 18.70 2.31 4.59
CA ARG A 297 17.65 2.59 5.57
C ARG A 297 18.30 2.92 6.91
N TYR A 298 17.86 4.02 7.50
CA TYR A 298 18.33 4.49 8.81
C TYR A 298 17.26 4.23 9.85
N THR A 299 17.69 3.82 11.05
CA THR A 299 16.83 3.77 12.23
C THR A 299 16.64 5.18 12.79
N GLN A 300 15.58 5.41 13.56
CA GLN A 300 15.35 6.71 14.22
C GLN A 300 16.57 7.12 15.08
N ARG A 301 17.18 6.20 15.79
CA ARG A 301 18.41 6.47 16.58
C ARG A 301 19.59 6.96 15.72
N GLU A 302 19.72 6.42 14.51
CA GLU A 302 20.77 6.90 13.57
C GLU A 302 20.42 8.27 13.01
N LEU A 303 19.12 8.59 12.83
CA LEU A 303 18.65 9.92 12.39
C LEU A 303 18.82 10.96 13.50
N ASP A 304 18.49 10.61 14.73
CA ASP A 304 18.57 11.49 15.90
C ASP A 304 20.03 11.71 16.35
N SER A 305 20.93 10.76 16.07
CA SER A 305 22.35 10.97 16.32
C SER A 305 22.83 12.13 15.43
N ALA A 306 23.03 13.29 16.04
CA ALA A 306 23.17 14.65 15.49
C ALA A 306 24.20 14.87 14.36
N ASN A 307 24.65 13.83 13.71
CA ASN A 307 25.74 13.87 12.74
C ASN A 307 25.36 13.50 11.32
N ILE A 308 24.07 13.25 11.00
CA ILE A 308 23.69 12.89 9.62
C ILE A 308 23.93 14.07 8.68
N GLY A 309 23.59 15.30 9.09
CA GLY A 309 23.94 16.50 8.33
C GLY A 309 25.45 16.63 8.11
N LEU A 310 26.26 16.32 9.13
CA LEU A 310 27.71 16.33 9.05
C LEU A 310 28.28 15.16 8.23
N TYR A 311 27.64 13.99 8.30
CA TYR A 311 28.06 12.80 7.57
C TYR A 311 27.79 12.92 6.07
N LEU A 312 26.65 13.51 5.69
CA LEU A 312 26.32 13.82 4.31
C LEU A 312 27.24 14.94 3.76
N SER A 313 27.52 16.00 4.56
CA SER A 313 28.36 17.10 4.12
C SER A 313 29.83 16.72 3.95
N LYS A 314 30.40 15.89 4.82
CA LYS A 314 31.84 15.59 4.78
C LYS A 314 32.25 14.45 3.85
N ARG A 315 31.40 13.48 3.56
CA ARG A 315 31.80 12.27 2.81
C ARG A 315 31.17 12.10 1.43
N LYS A 316 29.99 12.64 1.19
CA LYS A 316 29.28 12.42 -0.09
C LYS A 316 29.18 13.65 -0.96
N LEU A 317 29.10 14.84 -0.42
CA LEU A 317 29.20 16.06 -1.23
C LEU A 317 30.58 16.20 -1.91
N LYS A 318 31.65 15.67 -1.31
CA LYS A 318 32.99 15.56 -1.97
C LYS A 318 33.03 14.51 -3.10
N LYS A 319 32.04 13.67 -3.29
CA LYS A 319 31.97 12.70 -4.39
C LYS A 319 30.92 13.09 -5.45
N LEU A 320 30.25 14.24 -5.27
CA LEU A 320 29.23 14.77 -6.18
C LEU A 320 29.76 15.95 -7.01
N ASN A 321 30.97 16.43 -6.71
CA ASN A 321 31.82 17.24 -7.57
C ASN A 321 32.88 16.29 -8.20
#